data_ad7df8af3bbfcf975a9e9086b02eb14b
#
_entry.id   ad7df8af3bbfcf975a9e9086b02eb14b
#
_cell.length_a   1.000
_cell.length_b   1.000
_cell.length_c   1.000
_cell.angle_alpha   90.00
_cell.angle_beta   90.00
_cell.angle_gamma   90.00
#
_symmetry.space_group_name_H-M   'P 1'
#
loop_
_entity.id
_entity.type
_entity.pdbx_description
1 polymer ?
#
loop_
_entity_poly.entity_id
_entity_poly.type
_entity_poly.pdbx_seq_one_letter_code
_entity_poly.pdbx_strand_id
1 'polypeptide(L)'
;MFEKIKNKIKYSGIVGKEKYGKIWQEKFGDEQAQWYEKMHNCCIKMHNDFKKFLAEKSPSNVLEVGCGSGYYPRNLKELFTNMEYTGTDISETAIEFCKSKSPFNFICTDFLKNNLNKKFDLVFSHALIDHVYDIDLFIEKIIETSNRFAYITAYRGYFPELERHVMRRNNLEGSYYNDTSIKQLSKKLTDMGLQEQEYSFDSIKVADEGRDDDWQTIIKVEKNNDL
;
A
#
# COMPACT_ATOMS: atom_id res chain seq x y z
N MET A 1 -24.11 -1.27 -21.57
CA MET A 1 -24.04 0.09 -22.16
C MET A 1 -23.86 1.17 -21.10
N PHE A 2 -24.65 1.25 -20.03
CA PHE A 2 -24.54 2.26 -18.96
C PHE A 2 -23.20 2.24 -18.21
N GLU A 3 -22.64 1.09 -17.91
CA GLU A 3 -21.35 0.93 -17.24
C GLU A 3 -20.18 1.49 -18.11
N LYS A 4 -20.18 1.20 -19.42
CA LYS A 4 -19.18 1.75 -20.34
C LYS A 4 -19.26 3.29 -20.43
N ILE A 5 -20.46 3.87 -20.32
CA ILE A 5 -20.67 5.32 -20.32
C ILE A 5 -20.18 5.91 -18.98
N LYS A 6 -20.50 5.30 -17.84
CA LYS A 6 -19.99 5.69 -16.51
C LYS A 6 -18.47 5.69 -16.49
N ASN A 7 -17.83 4.61 -16.97
CA ASN A 7 -16.37 4.52 -17.04
C ASN A 7 -15.77 5.59 -17.97
N LYS A 8 -16.42 5.87 -19.10
CA LYS A 8 -15.95 6.92 -20.02
C LYS A 8 -16.04 8.32 -19.40
N ILE A 9 -17.07 8.60 -18.58
CA ILE A 9 -17.21 9.84 -17.84
C ILE A 9 -16.18 9.90 -16.69
N LYS A 10 -16.02 8.81 -15.95
CA LYS A 10 -15.11 8.68 -14.80
C LYS A 10 -13.66 9.01 -15.14
N TYR A 11 -13.19 8.59 -16.31
CA TYR A 11 -11.81 8.77 -16.76
C TYR A 11 -11.62 9.84 -17.84
N SER A 12 -12.71 10.44 -18.35
CA SER A 12 -12.63 11.57 -19.29
C SER A 12 -12.39 12.87 -18.51
N GLY A 13 -11.60 13.76 -19.02
CA GLY A 13 -11.43 15.09 -18.43
C GLY A 13 -12.68 15.99 -18.48
N ILE A 14 -13.89 15.45 -18.78
CA ILE A 14 -15.15 16.17 -18.96
C ILE A 14 -15.78 16.56 -17.61
N VAL A 15 -15.53 15.76 -16.53
CA VAL A 15 -16.00 16.08 -15.16
C VAL A 15 -14.91 16.78 -14.38
N GLY A 16 -15.29 17.65 -13.46
CA GLY A 16 -14.37 18.35 -12.56
C GLY A 16 -13.47 17.33 -11.84
N LYS A 17 -12.18 17.68 -11.69
CA LYS A 17 -11.22 16.81 -11.02
C LYS A 17 -11.32 17.01 -9.52
N GLU A 18 -11.85 16.03 -8.82
CA GLU A 18 -11.83 16.03 -7.36
C GLU A 18 -10.40 16.00 -6.82
N LYS A 19 -10.21 16.59 -5.64
CA LYS A 19 -8.92 16.59 -4.95
C LYS A 19 -8.47 15.15 -4.70
N TYR A 20 -7.15 14.88 -4.81
CA TYR A 20 -6.59 13.57 -4.48
C TYR A 20 -6.95 13.17 -3.04
N GLY A 21 -7.34 11.93 -2.90
CA GLY A 21 -7.71 11.37 -1.60
C GLY A 21 -9.12 11.72 -1.13
N LYS A 22 -9.94 12.44 -1.91
CA LYS A 22 -11.30 12.82 -1.49
C LYS A 22 -12.11 11.62 -0.99
N ILE A 23 -12.12 10.52 -1.76
CA ILE A 23 -12.91 9.33 -1.41
C ILE A 23 -12.52 8.75 -0.04
N TRP A 24 -11.25 8.82 0.33
CA TRP A 24 -10.78 8.31 1.63
C TRP A 24 -10.93 9.31 2.77
N GLN A 25 -11.17 10.60 2.45
CA GLN A 25 -11.42 11.67 3.43
C GLN A 25 -12.91 11.80 3.78
N GLU A 26 -13.78 11.04 3.14
CA GLU A 26 -15.17 10.92 3.55
C GLU A 26 -15.24 10.22 4.93
N LYS A 27 -16.39 10.38 5.60
CA LYS A 27 -16.54 9.86 6.96
C LYS A 27 -16.25 8.36 7.02
N PHE A 28 -15.21 8.00 7.78
CA PHE A 28 -14.84 6.62 8.05
C PHE A 28 -15.60 6.11 9.30
N GLY A 29 -16.06 4.88 9.28
CA GLY A 29 -16.79 4.26 10.38
C GLY A 29 -16.77 2.73 10.31
N ASP A 30 -17.59 2.09 11.13
CA ASP A 30 -17.62 0.63 11.25
C ASP A 30 -17.98 -0.08 9.92
N GLU A 31 -18.83 0.52 9.08
CA GLU A 31 -19.19 -0.04 7.77
C GLU A 31 -17.97 -0.11 6.83
N GLN A 32 -17.19 0.97 6.74
CA GLN A 32 -15.98 1.01 5.95
C GLN A 32 -14.92 0.05 6.51
N ALA A 33 -14.80 -0.03 7.84
CA ALA A 33 -13.90 -0.99 8.48
C ALA A 33 -14.26 -2.43 8.14
N GLN A 34 -15.55 -2.80 8.18
CA GLN A 34 -16.02 -4.13 7.79
C GLN A 34 -15.76 -4.43 6.32
N TRP A 35 -15.92 -3.43 5.44
CA TRP A 35 -15.60 -3.59 4.04
C TRP A 35 -14.09 -3.87 3.84
N TYR A 36 -13.21 -3.11 4.50
CA TYR A 36 -11.77 -3.36 4.47
C TYR A 36 -11.43 -4.75 5.03
N GLU A 37 -12.04 -5.18 6.13
CA GLU A 37 -11.84 -6.51 6.70
C GLU A 37 -12.24 -7.62 5.72
N LYS A 38 -13.38 -7.45 5.03
CA LYS A 38 -13.79 -8.39 3.98
C LYS A 38 -12.75 -8.47 2.87
N MET A 39 -12.20 -7.34 2.42
CA MET A 39 -11.17 -7.30 1.39
C MET A 39 -9.87 -7.97 1.86
N HIS A 40 -9.45 -7.74 3.11
CA HIS A 40 -8.29 -8.40 3.69
C HIS A 40 -8.49 -9.92 3.83
N ASN A 41 -9.67 -10.37 4.21
CA ASN A 41 -9.97 -11.80 4.37
C ASN A 41 -9.87 -12.58 3.05
N CYS A 42 -10.00 -11.93 1.90
CA CYS A 42 -9.75 -12.53 0.59
C CYS A 42 -8.25 -12.71 0.28
N CYS A 43 -7.37 -12.10 1.07
CA CYS A 43 -5.92 -12.05 0.82
C CYS A 43 -5.11 -12.94 1.78
N ILE A 44 -5.64 -14.09 2.22
CA ILE A 44 -5.04 -14.96 3.24
C ILE A 44 -3.60 -15.38 2.89
N LYS A 45 -3.33 -15.72 1.63
CA LYS A 45 -1.98 -16.14 1.21
C LYS A 45 -0.97 -15.00 1.34
N MET A 46 -1.36 -13.78 0.97
CA MET A 46 -0.53 -12.58 1.13
C MET A 46 -0.26 -12.30 2.60
N HIS A 47 -1.28 -12.39 3.47
CA HIS A 47 -1.09 -12.21 4.91
C HIS A 47 -0.17 -13.27 5.52
N ASN A 48 -0.25 -14.52 5.05
CA ASN A 48 0.64 -15.57 5.50
C ASN A 48 2.09 -15.33 5.05
N ASP A 49 2.31 -14.83 3.82
CA ASP A 49 3.63 -14.43 3.36
C ASP A 49 4.19 -13.28 4.20
N PHE A 50 3.37 -12.26 4.49
CA PHE A 50 3.76 -11.14 5.34
C PHE A 50 4.09 -11.57 6.77
N LYS A 51 3.27 -12.46 7.38
CA LYS A 51 3.55 -13.04 8.71
C LYS A 51 4.89 -13.76 8.73
N LYS A 52 5.16 -14.57 7.71
CA LYS A 52 6.44 -15.27 7.56
C LYS A 52 7.59 -14.28 7.46
N PHE A 53 7.45 -13.25 6.62
CA PHE A 53 8.43 -12.19 6.47
C PHE A 53 8.72 -11.48 7.79
N LEU A 54 7.69 -11.10 8.56
CA LEU A 54 7.86 -10.48 9.89
C LEU A 54 8.59 -11.41 10.87
N ALA A 55 8.23 -12.69 10.89
CA ALA A 55 8.86 -13.67 11.79
C ALA A 55 10.35 -13.89 11.45
N GLU A 56 10.70 -13.93 10.17
CA GLU A 56 12.08 -14.11 9.70
C GLU A 56 12.94 -12.86 9.93
N LYS A 57 12.40 -11.67 9.66
CA LYS A 57 13.17 -10.41 9.71
C LYS A 57 13.20 -9.76 11.09
N SER A 58 12.21 -10.04 11.93
CA SER A 58 12.10 -9.57 13.32
C SER A 58 12.43 -8.05 13.47
N PRO A 59 11.73 -7.15 12.75
CA PRO A 59 11.98 -5.72 12.86
C PRO A 59 11.60 -5.21 14.26
N SER A 60 12.36 -4.25 14.81
CA SER A 60 12.09 -3.66 16.12
C SER A 60 11.02 -2.57 16.05
N ASN A 61 10.98 -1.85 14.94
CA ASN A 61 9.96 -0.84 14.69
C ASN A 61 9.47 -0.88 13.24
N VAL A 62 8.17 -0.64 13.08
CA VAL A 62 7.50 -0.79 11.80
C VAL A 62 6.62 0.41 11.48
N LEU A 63 6.58 0.79 10.21
CA LEU A 63 5.66 1.79 9.67
C LEU A 63 4.73 1.12 8.67
N GLU A 64 3.41 1.27 8.88
CA GLU A 64 2.40 0.97 7.87
C GLU A 64 2.00 2.26 7.15
N VAL A 65 2.18 2.29 5.83
CA VAL A 65 1.76 3.42 4.98
C VAL A 65 0.44 3.07 4.31
N GLY A 66 -0.59 3.88 4.60
CA GLY A 66 -1.98 3.63 4.18
C GLY A 66 -2.66 2.60 5.09
N CYS A 67 -2.64 2.83 6.41
CA CYS A 67 -3.17 1.86 7.38
C CYS A 67 -4.71 1.71 7.36
N GLY A 68 -5.43 2.61 6.70
CA GLY A 68 -6.88 2.54 6.53
C GLY A 68 -7.63 2.29 7.83
N SER A 69 -8.27 1.13 7.94
CA SER A 69 -9.01 0.71 9.15
C SER A 69 -8.12 0.27 10.33
N GLY A 70 -6.81 0.24 10.16
CA GLY A 70 -5.91 -0.37 11.14
C GLY A 70 -6.13 -1.90 11.23
N TYR A 71 -6.30 -2.57 10.09
CA TYR A 71 -6.57 -4.01 10.06
C TYR A 71 -5.51 -4.82 10.81
N TYR A 72 -4.23 -4.58 10.52
CA TYR A 72 -3.13 -5.31 11.13
C TYR A 72 -3.05 -5.14 12.64
N PRO A 73 -2.97 -3.92 13.19
CA PRO A 73 -2.87 -3.74 14.64
C PRO A 73 -4.13 -4.17 15.39
N ARG A 74 -5.31 -4.26 14.74
CA ARG A 74 -6.53 -4.73 15.38
C ARG A 74 -6.70 -6.24 15.33
N ASN A 75 -6.46 -6.86 14.16
CA ASN A 75 -6.77 -8.27 13.92
C ASN A 75 -5.56 -9.18 14.05
N LEU A 76 -4.35 -8.63 13.99
CA LEU A 76 -3.08 -9.37 14.06
C LEU A 76 -2.13 -8.72 15.08
N LYS A 77 -2.68 -8.19 16.18
CA LYS A 77 -1.93 -7.47 17.21
C LYS A 77 -0.75 -8.25 17.80
N GLU A 78 -0.85 -9.58 17.84
CA GLU A 78 0.19 -10.46 18.32
C GLU A 78 1.49 -10.35 17.52
N LEU A 79 1.41 -10.00 16.24
CA LEU A 79 2.58 -9.78 15.40
C LEU A 79 3.38 -8.54 15.82
N PHE A 80 2.72 -7.57 16.44
CA PHE A 80 3.30 -6.28 16.81
C PHE A 80 3.55 -6.11 18.31
N THR A 81 3.35 -7.16 19.11
CA THR A 81 3.49 -7.11 20.59
C THR A 81 4.89 -6.67 21.02
N ASN A 82 5.91 -7.08 20.25
CA ASN A 82 7.32 -6.78 20.54
C ASN A 82 7.90 -5.76 19.56
N MET A 83 7.07 -5.03 18.82
CA MET A 83 7.48 -4.06 17.82
C MET A 83 6.85 -2.70 18.12
N GLU A 84 7.60 -1.62 17.88
CA GLU A 84 7.02 -0.29 17.86
C GLU A 84 6.27 -0.09 16.54
N TYR A 85 4.94 -0.14 16.58
CA TYR A 85 4.11 0.07 15.39
C TYR A 85 3.68 1.53 15.26
N THR A 86 3.77 2.04 14.03
CA THR A 86 3.19 3.32 13.62
C THR A 86 2.40 3.10 12.32
N GLY A 87 1.14 3.56 12.29
CA GLY A 87 0.32 3.59 11.07
C GLY A 87 0.16 5.02 10.54
N THR A 88 0.18 5.18 9.22
CA THR A 88 -0.12 6.48 8.58
C THR A 88 -1.22 6.33 7.54
N ASP A 89 -2.10 7.33 7.45
CA ASP A 89 -3.10 7.44 6.41
C ASP A 89 -3.39 8.92 6.10
N ILE A 90 -3.90 9.19 4.90
CA ILE A 90 -4.32 10.54 4.49
C ILE A 90 -5.68 10.92 5.07
N SER A 91 -6.47 9.93 5.49
CA SER A 91 -7.82 10.10 6.03
C SER A 91 -7.78 10.39 7.53
N GLU A 92 -8.17 11.60 7.92
CA GLU A 92 -8.27 11.98 9.34
C GLU A 92 -9.27 11.10 10.08
N THR A 93 -10.43 10.84 9.48
CA THR A 93 -11.47 10.01 10.10
C THR A 93 -11.06 8.54 10.25
N ALA A 94 -10.26 7.99 9.33
CA ALA A 94 -9.68 6.66 9.48
C ALA A 94 -8.66 6.62 10.62
N ILE A 95 -7.82 7.64 10.76
CA ILE A 95 -6.85 7.74 11.86
C ILE A 95 -7.56 7.88 13.22
N GLU A 96 -8.62 8.68 13.31
CA GLU A 96 -9.45 8.79 14.53
C GLU A 96 -10.08 7.43 14.88
N PHE A 97 -10.61 6.73 13.88
CA PHE A 97 -11.13 5.37 14.06
C PHE A 97 -10.04 4.44 14.61
N CYS A 98 -8.86 4.39 14.00
CA CYS A 98 -7.74 3.56 14.47
C CYS A 98 -7.36 3.85 15.92
N LYS A 99 -7.22 5.14 16.28
CA LYS A 99 -6.91 5.58 17.67
C LYS A 99 -7.97 5.14 18.66
N SER A 100 -9.24 5.09 18.25
CA SER A 100 -10.34 4.64 19.12
C SER A 100 -10.36 3.12 19.35
N LYS A 101 -9.72 2.33 18.49
CA LYS A 101 -9.77 0.87 18.49
C LYS A 101 -8.45 0.20 18.89
N SER A 102 -7.35 0.94 18.95
CA SER A 102 -6.02 0.35 19.14
C SER A 102 -5.08 1.33 19.87
N PRO A 103 -4.21 0.83 20.77
CA PRO A 103 -3.28 1.68 21.54
C PRO A 103 -2.01 2.06 20.76
N PHE A 104 -1.87 1.64 19.52
CA PHE A 104 -0.70 1.94 18.70
C PHE A 104 -0.67 3.40 18.24
N ASN A 105 0.47 3.82 17.66
CA ASN A 105 0.64 5.17 17.15
C ASN A 105 0.04 5.32 15.75
N PHE A 106 -0.74 6.40 15.52
CA PHE A 106 -1.34 6.70 14.23
C PHE A 106 -1.19 8.18 13.87
N ILE A 107 -0.76 8.46 12.64
CA ILE A 107 -0.45 9.80 12.14
C ILE A 107 -1.27 10.06 10.87
N CYS A 108 -2.09 11.13 10.89
CA CYS A 108 -2.76 11.61 9.68
C CYS A 108 -1.77 12.39 8.82
N THR A 109 -1.44 11.88 7.64
CA THR A 109 -0.50 12.55 6.74
C THR A 109 -0.61 12.05 5.29
N ASP A 110 -0.38 12.95 4.34
CA ASP A 110 -0.08 12.57 2.96
C ASP A 110 1.40 12.16 2.90
N PHE A 111 1.67 10.86 2.90
CA PHE A 111 3.01 10.30 2.95
C PHE A 111 3.88 10.74 1.77
N LEU A 112 3.30 11.00 0.59
CA LEU A 112 4.06 11.46 -0.56
C LEU A 112 4.53 12.92 -0.41
N LYS A 113 3.78 13.75 0.33
CA LYS A 113 4.12 15.16 0.51
C LYS A 113 4.99 15.44 1.71
N ASN A 114 4.78 14.69 2.78
CA ASN A 114 5.37 14.97 4.08
C ASN A 114 6.46 13.95 4.43
N ASN A 115 7.47 14.37 5.16
CA ASN A 115 8.51 13.50 5.70
C ASN A 115 8.23 13.21 7.17
N LEU A 116 8.45 11.97 7.59
CA LEU A 116 8.20 11.56 8.98
C LEU A 116 9.38 11.84 9.93
N ASN A 117 10.48 12.40 9.48
CA ASN A 117 11.68 12.71 10.28
C ASN A 117 12.15 11.55 11.19
N LYS A 118 11.72 10.33 10.90
CA LYS A 118 12.07 9.07 11.58
C LYS A 118 12.18 7.98 10.54
N LYS A 119 13.15 7.09 10.74
CA LYS A 119 13.29 5.87 9.95
C LYS A 119 12.81 4.66 10.73
N PHE A 120 12.40 3.62 10.01
CA PHE A 120 11.85 2.40 10.57
C PHE A 120 12.62 1.20 10.04
N ASP A 121 12.76 0.15 10.84
CA ASP A 121 13.39 -1.09 10.40
C ASP A 121 12.66 -1.69 9.21
N LEU A 122 11.32 -1.68 9.28
CA LEU A 122 10.43 -2.09 8.19
C LEU A 122 9.43 -0.98 7.86
N VAL A 123 9.34 -0.64 6.59
CA VAL A 123 8.21 0.13 6.04
C VAL A 123 7.37 -0.79 5.17
N PHE A 124 6.09 -0.93 5.46
CA PHE A 124 5.20 -1.77 4.67
C PHE A 124 3.93 -1.03 4.23
N SER A 125 3.34 -1.52 3.17
CA SER A 125 2.10 -0.98 2.62
C SER A 125 1.32 -2.05 1.89
N HIS A 126 0.01 -2.13 2.15
CA HIS A 126 -0.88 -3.05 1.46
C HIS A 126 -1.87 -2.30 0.59
N ALA A 127 -1.91 -2.66 -0.70
CA ALA A 127 -2.89 -2.17 -1.66
C ALA A 127 -2.96 -0.63 -1.82
N LEU A 128 -1.93 0.11 -1.40
CA LEU A 128 -1.88 1.57 -1.57
C LEU A 128 -1.20 1.99 -2.86
N ILE A 129 -0.15 1.26 -3.30
CA ILE A 129 0.56 1.57 -4.55
C ILE A 129 -0.38 1.62 -5.76
N ASP A 130 -1.46 0.86 -5.71
CA ASP A 130 -2.52 0.84 -6.72
C ASP A 130 -3.29 2.16 -6.83
N HIS A 131 -3.16 3.06 -5.84
CA HIS A 131 -3.95 4.27 -5.71
C HIS A 131 -3.15 5.57 -5.60
N VAL A 132 -1.83 5.49 -5.49
CA VAL A 132 -0.98 6.69 -5.39
C VAL A 132 -0.97 7.49 -6.69
N TYR A 133 -0.74 8.80 -6.57
CA TYR A 133 -0.65 9.69 -7.73
C TYR A 133 0.75 9.77 -8.34
N ASP A 134 1.75 9.14 -7.71
CA ASP A 134 3.13 9.04 -8.18
C ASP A 134 3.76 7.77 -7.59
N ILE A 135 3.93 6.75 -8.43
CA ILE A 135 4.45 5.44 -8.02
C ILE A 135 5.96 5.53 -7.74
N ASP A 136 6.71 6.23 -8.59
CA ASP A 136 8.16 6.33 -8.43
C ASP A 136 8.53 7.10 -7.16
N LEU A 137 7.82 8.19 -6.85
CA LEU A 137 7.97 8.92 -5.59
C LEU A 137 7.55 8.07 -4.39
N PHE A 138 6.48 7.28 -4.52
CA PHE A 138 6.03 6.39 -3.45
C PHE A 138 7.11 5.36 -3.08
N ILE A 139 7.69 4.70 -4.08
CA ILE A 139 8.79 3.74 -3.89
C ILE A 139 10.00 4.44 -3.24
N GLU A 140 10.39 5.59 -3.78
CA GLU A 140 11.51 6.38 -3.24
C GLU A 140 11.32 6.66 -1.75
N LYS A 141 10.16 7.20 -1.36
CA LYS A 141 9.87 7.51 0.04
C LYS A 141 9.80 6.28 0.94
N ILE A 142 9.23 5.17 0.46
CA ILE A 142 9.24 3.90 1.21
C ILE A 142 10.69 3.47 1.49
N ILE A 143 11.53 3.47 0.45
CA ILE A 143 12.92 3.06 0.57
C ILE A 143 13.72 4.04 1.45
N GLU A 144 13.55 5.35 1.27
CA GLU A 144 14.23 6.34 2.11
C GLU A 144 13.81 6.27 3.57
N THR A 145 12.55 5.95 3.86
CA THR A 145 12.02 5.86 5.23
C THR A 145 12.39 4.55 5.92
N SER A 146 12.68 3.49 5.16
CA SER A 146 13.12 2.21 5.70
C SER A 146 14.62 2.21 6.01
N ASN A 147 15.01 1.62 7.16
CA ASN A 147 16.42 1.33 7.45
C ASN A 147 16.87 0.03 6.78
N ARG A 148 16.07 -1.03 6.88
CA ARG A 148 16.46 -2.38 6.49
C ARG A 148 15.52 -3.00 5.48
N PHE A 149 14.21 -2.89 5.69
CA PHE A 149 13.23 -3.68 4.95
C PHE A 149 12.12 -2.81 4.39
N ALA A 150 11.65 -3.15 3.19
CA ALA A 150 10.36 -2.70 2.69
C ALA A 150 9.53 -3.91 2.21
N TYR A 151 8.21 -3.84 2.44
CA TYR A 151 7.26 -4.85 2.01
C TYR A 151 6.00 -4.16 1.45
N ILE A 152 5.76 -4.29 0.16
CA ILE A 152 4.67 -3.58 -0.51
C ILE A 152 3.85 -4.60 -1.29
N THR A 153 2.53 -4.49 -1.24
CA THR A 153 1.65 -5.29 -2.08
C THR A 153 0.81 -4.43 -3.01
N ALA A 154 0.64 -4.91 -4.23
CA ALA A 154 -0.29 -4.38 -5.20
C ALA A 154 -1.37 -5.44 -5.48
N TYR A 155 -2.65 -5.07 -5.34
CA TYR A 155 -3.76 -6.02 -5.51
C TYR A 155 -4.28 -6.08 -6.95
N ARG A 156 -3.86 -5.15 -7.81
CA ARG A 156 -4.40 -5.04 -9.17
C ARG A 156 -3.79 -6.02 -10.17
N GLY A 157 -2.82 -6.80 -9.77
CA GLY A 157 -2.25 -7.83 -10.63
C GLY A 157 -0.72 -7.84 -10.66
N TYR A 158 -0.18 -8.72 -11.50
CA TYR A 158 1.23 -8.85 -11.74
C TYR A 158 1.50 -8.65 -13.24
N PHE A 159 2.25 -7.62 -13.60
CA PHE A 159 2.42 -7.13 -14.96
C PHE A 159 3.90 -7.13 -15.41
N PRO A 160 4.53 -8.30 -15.63
CA PRO A 160 5.93 -8.38 -16.03
C PRO A 160 6.17 -7.87 -17.47
N GLU A 161 5.13 -7.81 -18.30
CA GLU A 161 5.20 -7.34 -19.68
C GLU A 161 5.20 -5.82 -19.82
N LEU A 162 4.69 -5.08 -18.82
CA LEU A 162 4.59 -3.64 -18.90
C LEU A 162 5.98 -2.97 -18.84
N GLU A 163 6.27 -2.13 -19.83
CA GLU A 163 7.50 -1.33 -19.86
C GLU A 163 7.42 -0.15 -18.88
N ARG A 164 6.21 0.41 -18.67
CA ARG A 164 5.95 1.54 -17.78
C ARG A 164 4.67 1.34 -17.00
N HIS A 165 4.59 2.01 -15.85
CA HIS A 165 3.35 2.08 -15.08
C HIS A 165 2.19 2.61 -15.91
N VAL A 166 1.01 2.04 -15.73
CA VAL A 166 -0.23 2.55 -16.32
C VAL A 166 -1.07 3.15 -15.20
N MET A 167 -1.20 4.47 -15.20
CA MET A 167 -1.92 5.21 -14.17
C MET A 167 -3.20 5.80 -14.72
N ARG A 168 -4.34 5.44 -14.14
CA ARG A 168 -5.67 5.92 -14.55
C ARG A 168 -6.29 6.71 -13.41
N ARG A 169 -6.44 8.01 -13.61
CA ARG A 169 -7.08 8.87 -12.60
C ARG A 169 -8.60 8.71 -12.63
N ASN A 170 -9.19 8.46 -11.49
CA ASN A 170 -10.62 8.56 -11.27
C ASN A 170 -10.97 9.99 -10.81
N ASN A 171 -11.51 10.79 -11.74
CA ASN A 171 -11.78 12.20 -11.48
C ASN A 171 -12.93 12.45 -10.49
N LEU A 172 -13.87 11.50 -10.34
CA LEU A 172 -15.00 11.60 -9.42
C LEU A 172 -14.63 11.29 -7.97
N GLU A 173 -13.67 10.41 -7.78
CA GLU A 173 -13.23 9.93 -6.46
C GLU A 173 -11.96 10.63 -5.98
N GLY A 174 -11.22 11.28 -6.90
CA GLY A 174 -9.91 11.85 -6.60
C GLY A 174 -8.88 10.75 -6.29
N SER A 175 -9.02 9.57 -6.90
CA SER A 175 -8.14 8.41 -6.72
C SER A 175 -7.42 8.03 -8.01
N TYR A 176 -6.53 7.07 -7.93
CA TYR A 176 -5.89 6.45 -9.10
C TYR A 176 -6.16 4.95 -9.11
N TYR A 177 -6.05 4.34 -10.30
CA TYR A 177 -6.01 2.91 -10.50
C TYR A 177 -4.75 2.61 -11.31
N ASN A 178 -3.75 2.04 -10.64
CA ASN A 178 -2.43 1.86 -11.18
C ASN A 178 -2.19 0.38 -11.50
N ASP A 179 -1.68 0.10 -12.71
CA ASP A 179 -1.06 -1.18 -13.03
C ASP A 179 0.46 -0.96 -12.97
N THR A 180 1.12 -1.69 -12.08
CA THR A 180 2.50 -1.40 -11.70
C THR A 180 3.49 -2.21 -12.55
N SER A 181 4.32 -1.55 -13.35
CA SER A 181 5.36 -2.19 -14.16
C SER A 181 6.51 -2.68 -13.28
N ILE A 182 6.80 -3.97 -13.33
CA ILE A 182 7.94 -4.58 -12.65
C ILE A 182 9.26 -4.06 -13.23
N LYS A 183 9.35 -3.85 -14.54
CA LYS A 183 10.54 -3.33 -15.21
C LYS A 183 10.88 -1.91 -14.75
N GLN A 184 9.88 -1.03 -14.66
CA GLN A 184 10.09 0.34 -14.19
C GLN A 184 10.45 0.37 -12.70
N LEU A 185 9.82 -0.47 -11.87
CA LEU A 185 10.19 -0.62 -10.46
C LEU A 185 11.62 -1.09 -10.28
N SER A 186 12.04 -2.16 -11.00
CA SER A 186 13.41 -2.66 -10.94
C SER A 186 14.41 -1.56 -11.30
N LYS A 187 14.15 -0.84 -12.40
CA LYS A 187 14.98 0.29 -12.79
C LYS A 187 15.04 1.36 -11.68
N LYS A 188 13.90 1.76 -11.10
CA LYS A 188 13.84 2.76 -10.03
C LYS A 188 14.67 2.33 -8.82
N LEU A 189 14.54 1.07 -8.38
CA LEU A 189 15.31 0.55 -7.24
C LEU A 189 16.81 0.53 -7.53
N THR A 190 17.22 0.13 -8.74
CA THR A 190 18.61 0.17 -9.17
C THR A 190 19.14 1.61 -9.25
N ASP A 191 18.36 2.56 -9.79
CA ASP A 191 18.73 3.99 -9.85
C ASP A 191 18.90 4.59 -8.44
N MET A 192 18.24 4.01 -7.41
CA MET A 192 18.42 4.35 -6.00
C MET A 192 19.62 3.67 -5.33
N GLY A 193 20.39 2.87 -6.07
CA GLY A 193 21.61 2.21 -5.60
C GLY A 193 21.42 0.80 -5.06
N LEU A 194 20.21 0.25 -5.08
CA LEU A 194 19.95 -1.13 -4.64
C LEU A 194 20.48 -2.13 -5.68
N GLN A 195 21.09 -3.21 -5.20
CA GLN A 195 21.54 -4.31 -6.03
C GLN A 195 20.40 -5.31 -6.29
N GLU A 196 20.48 -6.09 -7.38
CA GLU A 196 19.42 -7.05 -7.76
C GLU A 196 19.07 -8.08 -6.67
N GLN A 197 20.05 -8.44 -5.81
CA GLN A 197 19.82 -9.36 -4.70
C GLN A 197 19.14 -8.72 -3.48
N GLU A 198 19.00 -7.39 -3.44
CA GLU A 198 18.39 -6.65 -2.34
C GLU A 198 16.87 -6.47 -2.52
N TYR A 199 16.32 -6.85 -3.66
CA TYR A 199 14.88 -6.77 -3.89
C TYR A 199 14.35 -7.95 -4.70
N SER A 200 13.08 -8.27 -4.49
CA SER A 200 12.36 -9.27 -5.28
C SER A 200 10.94 -8.82 -5.61
N PHE A 201 10.42 -9.38 -6.70
CA PHE A 201 9.04 -9.22 -7.12
C PHE A 201 8.41 -10.61 -7.19
N ASP A 202 7.51 -10.88 -6.24
CA ASP A 202 6.77 -12.13 -6.19
C ASP A 202 5.34 -11.90 -6.68
N SER A 203 4.74 -12.93 -7.26
CA SER A 203 3.32 -12.94 -7.58
C SER A 203 2.62 -14.02 -6.78
N ILE A 204 1.51 -13.68 -6.16
CA ILE A 204 0.68 -14.64 -5.43
C ILE A 204 -0.67 -14.75 -6.12
N LYS A 205 -1.05 -15.98 -6.49
CA LYS A 205 -2.41 -16.27 -6.91
C LYS A 205 -3.30 -16.30 -5.68
N VAL A 206 -4.18 -15.32 -5.56
CA VAL A 206 -5.20 -15.27 -4.51
C VAL A 206 -6.45 -15.97 -5.02
N ALA A 207 -7.09 -16.77 -4.16
CA ALA A 207 -8.41 -17.31 -4.48
C ALA A 207 -9.40 -16.15 -4.35
N ASP A 208 -9.90 -15.67 -5.48
CA ASP A 208 -10.76 -14.53 -5.44
C ASP A 208 -12.21 -14.91 -5.71
N GLU A 209 -13.05 -14.49 -4.81
CA GLU A 209 -14.48 -14.55 -4.89
C GLU A 209 -15.00 -13.45 -5.84
N GLY A 210 -14.72 -13.60 -7.14
CA GLY A 210 -15.36 -12.79 -8.19
C GLY A 210 -14.60 -11.56 -8.67
N ARG A 211 -13.27 -11.56 -8.61
CA ARG A 211 -12.42 -10.60 -9.33
C ARG A 211 -11.92 -11.19 -10.64
N ASP A 212 -11.77 -10.34 -11.66
CA ASP A 212 -11.22 -10.73 -12.95
C ASP A 212 -9.70 -10.98 -12.89
N ASP A 213 -9.04 -10.58 -11.81
CA ASP A 213 -7.60 -10.65 -11.62
C ASP A 213 -7.25 -11.41 -10.34
N ASP A 214 -6.80 -12.64 -10.52
CA ASP A 214 -6.46 -13.56 -9.44
C ASP A 214 -5.04 -13.34 -8.86
N TRP A 215 -4.25 -12.41 -9.40
CA TRP A 215 -2.85 -12.26 -9.04
C TRP A 215 -2.61 -10.96 -8.28
N GLN A 216 -1.77 -11.04 -7.25
CA GLN A 216 -1.24 -9.89 -6.54
C GLN A 216 0.27 -9.85 -6.64
N THR A 217 0.83 -8.65 -6.71
CA THR A 217 2.27 -8.42 -6.69
C THR A 217 2.74 -8.17 -5.26
N ILE A 218 3.86 -8.78 -4.88
CA ILE A 218 4.59 -8.49 -3.65
C ILE A 218 5.97 -7.98 -4.02
N ILE A 219 6.33 -6.84 -3.46
CA ILE A 219 7.64 -6.21 -3.61
C ILE A 219 8.32 -6.30 -2.24
N LYS A 220 9.44 -7.00 -2.18
CA LYS A 220 10.26 -7.11 -0.98
C LYS A 220 11.60 -6.44 -1.22
N VAL A 221 12.06 -5.67 -0.26
CA VAL A 221 13.40 -5.08 -0.26
C VAL A 221 14.09 -5.39 1.05
N GLU A 222 15.34 -5.81 0.95
CA GLU A 222 16.23 -6.08 2.08
C GLU A 222 17.57 -5.39 1.81
N LYS A 223 17.79 -4.27 2.48
CA LYS A 223 19.00 -3.48 2.32
C LYS A 223 20.19 -4.15 3.00
N ASN A 224 21.30 -4.26 2.31
CA ASN A 224 22.56 -4.63 2.93
C ASN A 224 23.01 -3.49 3.86
N ASN A 225 23.22 -3.80 5.15
CA ASN A 225 23.65 -2.82 6.16
C ASN A 225 25.15 -2.49 6.07
N ASP A 226 25.78 -2.66 4.92
CA ASP A 226 27.21 -2.42 4.71
C ASP A 226 27.50 -1.01 4.15
N LEU A 227 26.88 0.03 4.78
CA LEU A 227 27.29 1.45 4.57
C LEU A 227 27.37 2.19 5.89
#